data_e313f07f6b8a8c82f64751852e9d7946
#
_entry.id   e313f07f6b8a8c82f64751852e9d7946
#
_cell.length_a   1.000
_cell.length_b   1.000
_cell.length_c   1.000
_cell.angle_alpha   90.00
_cell.angle_beta   90.00
_cell.angle_gamma   90.00
#
_symmetry.space_group_name_H-M   'P 1'
#
loop_
_entity.id
_entity.type
_entity.pdbx_description
1 polymer ?
#
loop_
_entity_poly.entity_id
_entity_poly.type
_entity_poly.pdbx_seq_one_letter_code
_entity_poly.pdbx_strand_id
1 'polypeptide(L)'
;HRRQVWCAGAGSAEKGLRAGDPNDLPLHGPVLTEGLEECLRLYDLWSQWKPEASESILIAHASIHGNTAYASEILKSKLEGKGVRVTMCDLTVTDLSYAVTSAFYCGKLVLASSTYDGGLFPPMKEFLEHLQTKEFRNRRIGS
;
A
#
# COMPACT_ATOMS: atom_id res chain seq x y z
N HIS A 1 5.28 -5.54 18.48
CA HIS A 1 4.69 -4.19 18.31
C HIS A 1 5.62 -3.33 17.45
N ARG A 2 5.48 -3.38 16.12
CA ARG A 2 6.08 -2.37 15.23
C ARG A 2 5.20 -1.13 15.32
N ARG A 3 5.72 -0.06 15.89
CA ARG A 3 5.11 1.27 15.81
C ARG A 3 5.07 1.67 14.33
N GLN A 4 3.88 1.79 13.77
CA GLN A 4 3.69 2.44 12.48
C GLN A 4 3.98 3.92 12.68
N VAL A 5 5.11 4.38 12.14
CA VAL A 5 5.40 5.81 12.05
C VAL A 5 4.61 6.35 10.86
N TRP A 6 3.55 7.05 11.13
CA TRP A 6 2.80 7.79 10.13
C TRP A 6 3.60 9.04 9.75
N CYS A 7 4.31 9.00 8.63
CA CYS A 7 4.76 10.22 7.97
C CYS A 7 3.56 10.82 7.21
N ALA A 8 2.73 11.60 7.92
CA ALA A 8 1.59 12.28 7.31
C ALA A 8 2.08 13.45 6.45
N GLY A 9 1.74 13.44 5.17
CA GLY A 9 1.81 14.63 4.34
C GLY A 9 2.61 14.51 3.04
N ALA A 10 2.20 13.65 2.11
CA ALA A 10 2.59 13.80 0.72
C ALA A 10 1.70 14.89 0.06
N GLY A 11 1.99 16.14 0.35
CA GLY A 11 1.36 17.30 -0.27
C GLY A 11 2.31 18.48 -0.23
N SER A 12 2.91 18.82 -1.40
CA SER A 12 3.71 20.03 -1.65
C SER A 12 4.91 20.27 -0.72
N ALA A 13 5.98 19.51 -0.86
CA ALA A 13 7.29 19.83 -0.35
C ALA A 13 8.32 20.00 -1.49
N GLU A 14 8.02 20.83 -2.48
CA GLU A 14 9.04 21.43 -3.32
C GLU A 14 9.52 22.72 -2.65
N LYS A 15 10.59 22.63 -1.93
CA LYS A 15 11.56 23.64 -1.45
C LYS A 15 11.79 23.53 0.05
N GLY A 16 12.90 22.94 0.43
CA GLY A 16 13.50 23.26 1.69
C GLY A 16 14.09 22.16 2.55
N LEU A 17 14.08 20.89 2.16
CA LEU A 17 14.83 19.91 2.92
C LEU A 17 16.33 20.04 2.62
N ARG A 18 17.04 20.78 3.49
CA ARG A 18 18.49 20.64 3.60
C ARG A 18 18.78 19.43 4.48
N ALA A 19 19.31 18.37 3.90
CA ALA A 19 19.84 17.27 4.66
C ALA A 19 20.89 17.79 5.63
N GLY A 20 20.63 17.73 6.95
CA GLY A 20 21.60 18.07 7.96
C GLY A 20 21.13 18.91 9.16
N ASP A 21 19.85 19.27 9.26
CA ASP A 21 19.36 19.95 10.46
C ASP A 21 18.84 18.93 11.47
N PRO A 22 19.41 18.84 12.69
CA PRO A 22 18.95 17.90 13.72
C PRO A 22 17.54 18.21 14.26
N ASN A 23 16.93 19.32 13.86
CA ASN A 23 15.59 19.76 14.27
C ASN A 23 14.75 20.13 13.04
N ASP A 24 14.38 19.17 12.22
CA ASP A 24 13.40 19.42 11.16
C ASP A 24 12.01 19.59 11.79
N LEU A 25 11.55 20.86 11.82
CA LEU A 25 10.25 21.25 12.36
C LEU A 25 9.24 21.26 11.22
N PRO A 26 8.38 20.24 11.09
CA PRO A 26 7.32 20.28 10.09
C PRO A 26 6.35 21.43 10.40
N LEU A 27 5.87 22.11 9.36
CA LEU A 27 4.86 23.18 9.50
C LEU A 27 3.56 22.66 10.11
N HIS A 28 3.28 21.37 9.96
CA HIS A 28 2.13 20.67 10.53
C HIS A 28 2.53 19.24 10.92
N GLY A 29 2.29 18.87 12.16
CA GLY A 29 2.53 17.50 12.66
C GLY A 29 3.49 17.45 13.86
N PRO A 30 3.72 16.28 14.43
CA PRO A 30 4.64 16.11 15.55
C PRO A 30 6.09 16.34 15.10
N VAL A 31 6.87 16.96 15.98
CA VAL A 31 8.33 17.08 15.81
C VAL A 31 8.94 15.68 15.93
N LEU A 32 9.67 15.25 14.90
CA LEU A 32 10.39 13.99 14.91
C LEU A 32 11.77 14.20 15.50
N THR A 33 11.98 13.70 16.71
CA THR A 33 13.28 13.76 17.41
C THR A 33 14.09 12.47 17.24
N GLU A 34 13.43 11.38 16.82
CA GLU A 34 14.06 10.08 16.62
C GLU A 34 13.54 9.44 15.31
N GLY A 35 14.41 8.71 14.61
CA GLY A 35 14.04 8.01 13.38
C GLY A 35 13.90 8.89 12.12
N LEU A 36 14.42 10.11 12.15
CA LEU A 36 14.39 11.04 11.00
C LEU A 36 15.05 10.43 9.77
N GLU A 37 16.18 9.72 9.92
CA GLU A 37 16.86 9.07 8.80
C GLU A 37 15.98 8.03 8.10
N GLU A 38 15.26 7.22 8.88
CA GLU A 38 14.33 6.22 8.34
C GLU A 38 13.13 6.90 7.66
N CYS A 39 12.63 7.98 8.24
CA CYS A 39 11.55 8.76 7.66
C CYS A 39 11.96 9.39 6.31
N LEU A 40 13.15 9.97 6.23
CA LEU A 40 13.71 10.54 5.00
C LEU A 40 13.95 9.45 3.95
N ARG A 41 14.47 8.28 4.35
CA ARG A 41 14.65 7.12 3.47
C ARG A 41 13.32 6.65 2.89
N LEU A 42 12.29 6.51 3.72
CA LEU A 42 10.95 6.12 3.27
C LEU A 42 10.33 7.18 2.35
N TYR A 43 10.51 8.46 2.68
CA TYR A 43 10.04 9.55 1.85
C TYR A 43 10.69 9.55 0.47
N ASP A 44 12.01 9.38 0.39
CA ASP A 44 12.74 9.27 -0.88
C ASP A 44 12.27 8.07 -1.70
N LEU A 45 12.09 6.92 -1.04
CA LEU A 45 11.60 5.71 -1.66
C LEU A 45 10.19 5.87 -2.25
N TRP A 46 9.29 6.48 -1.49
CA TRP A 46 7.91 6.72 -1.91
C TRP A 46 7.78 7.82 -2.95
N SER A 47 8.60 8.88 -2.88
CA SER A 47 8.64 9.93 -3.90
C SER A 47 9.08 9.40 -5.28
N GLN A 48 9.86 8.33 -5.30
CA GLN A 48 10.27 7.62 -6.51
C GLN A 48 9.31 6.48 -6.91
N TRP A 49 8.16 6.33 -6.23
CA TRP A 49 7.22 5.21 -6.41
C TRP A 49 7.89 3.83 -6.35
N LYS A 50 8.92 3.68 -5.54
CA LYS A 50 9.57 2.39 -5.29
C LYS A 50 8.91 1.67 -4.12
N PRO A 51 8.70 0.36 -4.20
CA PRO A 51 8.18 -0.43 -3.08
C PRO A 51 9.25 -0.63 -2.00
N GLU A 52 8.83 -0.69 -0.75
CA GLU A 52 9.73 -1.09 0.34
C GLU A 52 10.10 -2.57 0.25
N ALA A 53 9.17 -3.41 -0.17
CA ALA A 53 9.33 -4.85 -0.32
C ALA A 53 9.07 -5.27 -1.78
N SER A 54 10.04 -5.09 -2.65
CA SER A 54 9.94 -5.34 -4.11
C SER A 54 9.51 -6.76 -4.46
N GLU A 55 9.89 -7.75 -3.67
CA GLU A 55 9.58 -9.16 -3.92
C GLU A 55 8.29 -9.62 -3.24
N SER A 56 7.65 -8.78 -2.44
CA SER A 56 6.37 -9.11 -1.81
C SER A 56 5.19 -8.86 -2.74
N ILE A 57 4.13 -9.63 -2.52
CA ILE A 57 2.89 -9.56 -3.28
C ILE A 57 1.75 -9.17 -2.33
N LEU A 58 0.95 -8.17 -2.73
CA LEU A 58 -0.36 -7.92 -2.13
C LEU A 58 -1.43 -8.63 -2.98
N ILE A 59 -2.27 -9.42 -2.34
CA ILE A 59 -3.52 -9.92 -2.92
C ILE A 59 -4.65 -9.12 -2.30
N ALA A 60 -5.26 -8.22 -3.08
CA ALA A 60 -6.44 -7.47 -2.67
C ALA A 60 -7.66 -8.12 -3.32
N HIS A 61 -8.59 -8.59 -2.50
CA HIS A 61 -9.80 -9.23 -3.01
C HIS A 61 -11.06 -8.62 -2.42
N ALA A 62 -12.15 -8.72 -3.20
CA ALA A 62 -13.48 -8.35 -2.78
C ALA A 62 -14.46 -9.42 -3.27
N SER A 63 -15.04 -10.18 -2.34
CA SER A 63 -15.90 -11.33 -2.66
C SER A 63 -17.29 -11.14 -2.07
N ILE A 64 -18.33 -11.45 -2.87
CA ILE A 64 -19.73 -11.41 -2.42
C ILE A 64 -20.13 -12.74 -1.78
N HIS A 65 -19.79 -13.85 -2.44
CA HIS A 65 -20.22 -15.20 -2.04
C HIS A 65 -19.08 -16.10 -1.58
N GLY A 66 -17.88 -15.54 -1.35
CA GLY A 66 -16.73 -16.29 -0.86
C GLY A 66 -15.88 -16.98 -1.94
N ASN A 67 -16.37 -17.16 -3.17
CA ASN A 67 -15.63 -17.88 -4.21
C ASN A 67 -14.32 -17.17 -4.59
N THR A 68 -14.35 -15.85 -4.75
CA THR A 68 -13.15 -15.05 -5.04
C THR A 68 -12.18 -15.08 -3.86
N ALA A 69 -12.69 -15.03 -2.62
CA ALA A 69 -11.87 -15.15 -1.43
C ALA A 69 -11.17 -16.53 -1.37
N TYR A 70 -11.92 -17.61 -1.63
CA TYR A 70 -11.37 -18.97 -1.67
C TYR A 70 -10.28 -19.14 -2.74
N ALA A 71 -10.50 -18.61 -3.94
CA ALA A 71 -9.50 -18.61 -5.01
C ALA A 71 -8.23 -17.82 -4.61
N SER A 72 -8.41 -16.70 -3.92
CA SER A 72 -7.30 -15.88 -3.41
C SER A 72 -6.49 -16.61 -2.34
N GLU A 73 -7.12 -17.38 -1.46
CA GLU A 73 -6.44 -18.22 -0.46
C GLU A 73 -5.62 -19.35 -1.11
N ILE A 74 -6.15 -20.00 -2.15
CA ILE A 74 -5.40 -21.01 -2.91
C ILE A 74 -4.17 -20.36 -3.57
N LEU A 75 -4.34 -19.19 -4.18
CA LEU A 75 -3.25 -18.46 -4.80
C LEU A 75 -2.18 -18.08 -3.77
N LYS A 76 -2.58 -17.56 -2.61
CA LYS A 76 -1.69 -17.24 -1.50
C LYS A 76 -0.87 -18.46 -1.08
N SER A 77 -1.53 -19.57 -0.81
CA SER A 77 -0.86 -20.82 -0.40
C SER A 77 0.17 -21.31 -1.43
N LYS A 78 -0.16 -21.21 -2.72
CA LYS A 78 0.78 -21.57 -3.81
C LYS A 78 1.98 -20.64 -3.89
N LEU A 79 1.79 -19.35 -3.67
CA LEU A 79 2.87 -18.35 -3.70
C LEU A 79 3.77 -18.49 -2.47
N GLU A 80 3.21 -18.68 -1.29
CA GLU A 80 3.96 -18.93 -0.05
C GLU A 80 4.77 -20.22 -0.13
N GLY A 81 4.20 -21.27 -0.74
CA GLY A 81 4.92 -22.52 -1.02
C GLY A 81 6.12 -22.36 -1.96
N LYS A 82 6.19 -21.27 -2.73
CA LYS A 82 7.34 -20.87 -3.55
C LYS A 82 8.30 -19.92 -2.83
N GLY A 83 8.09 -19.65 -1.55
CA GLY A 83 8.93 -18.75 -0.75
C GLY A 83 8.63 -17.26 -0.97
N VAL A 84 7.52 -16.91 -1.62
CA VAL A 84 7.13 -15.52 -1.84
C VAL A 84 6.36 -14.99 -0.61
N ARG A 85 6.73 -13.80 -0.15
CA ARG A 85 5.99 -13.14 0.93
C ARG A 85 4.68 -12.57 0.37
N VAL A 86 3.56 -13.00 0.92
CA VAL A 86 2.22 -12.59 0.50
C VAL A 86 1.49 -11.88 1.64
N THR A 87 0.95 -10.70 1.35
CA THR A 87 -0.02 -10.00 2.18
C THR A 87 -1.38 -10.14 1.51
N MET A 88 -2.42 -10.46 2.26
CA MET A 88 -3.78 -10.56 1.72
C MET A 88 -4.70 -9.58 2.44
N CYS A 89 -5.48 -8.84 1.66
CA CYS A 89 -6.47 -7.88 2.13
C CYS A 89 -7.85 -8.22 1.57
N ASP A 90 -8.79 -8.49 2.45
CA ASP A 90 -10.21 -8.54 2.10
C ASP A 90 -10.78 -7.12 2.18
N LEU A 91 -11.04 -6.52 1.03
CA LEU A 91 -11.51 -5.14 0.92
C LEU A 91 -12.94 -4.93 1.46
N THR A 92 -13.65 -6.00 1.79
CA THR A 92 -15.00 -5.91 2.38
C THR A 92 -14.97 -5.63 3.88
N VAL A 93 -13.86 -5.94 4.54
CA VAL A 93 -13.69 -5.82 6.00
C VAL A 93 -12.42 -5.09 6.42
N THR A 94 -11.43 -5.00 5.53
CA THR A 94 -10.17 -4.31 5.82
C THR A 94 -10.34 -2.80 5.65
N ASP A 95 -9.75 -2.04 6.56
CA ASP A 95 -9.68 -0.59 6.41
C ASP A 95 -8.96 -0.21 5.11
N LEU A 96 -9.58 0.70 4.35
CA LEU A 96 -9.11 1.10 3.03
C LEU A 96 -7.71 1.73 3.08
N SER A 97 -7.42 2.51 4.14
CA SER A 97 -6.10 3.13 4.33
C SER A 97 -5.02 2.08 4.51
N TYR A 98 -5.32 0.99 5.23
CA TYR A 98 -4.41 -0.13 5.39
C TYR A 98 -4.16 -0.86 4.07
N ALA A 99 -5.22 -1.11 3.28
CA ALA A 99 -5.11 -1.77 1.98
C ALA A 99 -4.28 -0.93 1.00
N VAL A 100 -4.50 0.39 0.95
CA VAL A 100 -3.74 1.34 0.12
C VAL A 100 -2.26 1.37 0.56
N THR A 101 -1.99 1.48 1.85
CA THR A 101 -0.62 1.46 2.39
C THR A 101 0.11 0.17 2.02
N SER A 102 -0.58 -0.98 2.13
CA SER A 102 -0.04 -2.28 1.74
C SER A 102 0.28 -2.35 0.24
N ALA A 103 -0.52 -1.70 -0.61
CA ALA A 103 -0.25 -1.63 -2.04
C ALA A 103 1.03 -0.84 -2.35
N PHE A 104 1.27 0.26 -1.64
CA PHE A 104 2.51 1.02 -1.78
C PHE A 104 3.73 0.29 -1.22
N TYR A 105 3.54 -0.50 -0.17
CA TYR A 105 4.60 -1.30 0.45
C TYR A 105 5.07 -2.45 -0.44
N CYS A 106 4.14 -3.17 -1.08
CA CYS A 106 4.44 -4.35 -1.89
C CYS A 106 4.89 -3.99 -3.31
N GLY A 107 5.78 -4.81 -3.89
CA GLY A 107 6.27 -4.62 -5.26
C GLY A 107 5.33 -5.12 -6.34
N LYS A 108 4.44 -6.04 -6.00
CA LYS A 108 3.50 -6.69 -6.92
C LYS A 108 2.10 -6.66 -6.32
N LEU A 109 1.09 -6.51 -7.17
CA LEU A 109 -0.32 -6.43 -6.76
C LEU A 109 -1.14 -7.44 -7.56
N VAL A 110 -1.94 -8.22 -6.88
CA VAL A 110 -2.97 -9.08 -7.48
C VAL A 110 -4.33 -8.58 -7.04
N LEU A 111 -5.22 -8.38 -8.01
CA LEU A 111 -6.59 -7.92 -7.80
C LEU A 111 -7.55 -9.05 -8.11
N ALA A 112 -8.45 -9.34 -7.20
CA ALA A 112 -9.49 -10.34 -7.39
C ALA A 112 -10.85 -9.79 -6.91
N SER A 113 -11.80 -9.64 -7.80
CA SER A 113 -13.11 -9.06 -7.49
C SER A 113 -14.25 -9.88 -8.07
N SER A 114 -15.33 -9.96 -7.32
CA SER A 114 -16.62 -10.38 -7.86
C SER A 114 -17.19 -9.28 -8.77
N THR A 115 -17.97 -9.70 -9.75
CA THR A 115 -18.79 -8.78 -10.57
C THR A 115 -20.04 -8.41 -9.78
N TYR A 116 -20.42 -7.15 -9.81
CA TYR A 116 -21.64 -6.63 -9.20
C TYR A 116 -22.30 -5.60 -10.12
N ASP A 117 -23.57 -5.80 -10.42
CA ASP A 117 -24.39 -4.90 -11.26
C ASP A 117 -23.69 -4.48 -12.58
N GLY A 118 -23.10 -5.46 -13.27
CA GLY A 118 -22.38 -5.25 -14.53
C GLY A 118 -21.02 -4.55 -14.41
N GLY A 119 -20.52 -4.32 -13.21
CA GLY A 119 -19.23 -3.65 -12.92
C GLY A 119 -18.41 -4.34 -11.85
N LEU A 120 -17.41 -3.64 -11.36
CA LEU A 120 -16.63 -4.09 -10.22
C LEU A 120 -17.43 -3.98 -8.91
N PHE A 121 -17.22 -4.93 -8.02
CA PHE A 121 -17.79 -4.85 -6.68
C PHE A 121 -17.31 -3.57 -5.97
N PRO A 122 -18.23 -2.79 -5.33
CA PRO A 122 -17.93 -1.45 -4.80
C PRO A 122 -16.64 -1.32 -3.96
N PRO A 123 -16.30 -2.23 -3.02
CA PRO A 123 -15.05 -2.11 -2.26
C PRO A 123 -13.79 -2.14 -3.15
N MET A 124 -13.79 -2.93 -4.22
CA MET A 124 -12.69 -2.97 -5.17
C MET A 124 -12.62 -1.68 -6.00
N LYS A 125 -13.78 -1.17 -6.42
CA LYS A 125 -13.86 0.09 -7.16
C LYS A 125 -13.29 1.25 -6.33
N GLU A 126 -13.71 1.38 -5.09
CA GLU A 126 -13.23 2.41 -4.16
C GLU A 126 -11.72 2.30 -3.91
N PHE A 127 -11.21 1.09 -3.73
CA PHE A 127 -9.78 0.85 -3.58
C PHE A 127 -8.98 1.34 -4.80
N LEU A 128 -9.45 1.02 -6.02
CA LEU A 128 -8.79 1.44 -7.25
C LEU A 128 -8.85 2.97 -7.46
N GLU A 129 -9.97 3.61 -7.12
CA GLU A 129 -10.10 5.07 -7.16
C GLU A 129 -9.11 5.76 -6.23
N HIS A 130 -8.90 5.22 -5.01
CA HIS A 130 -7.89 5.72 -4.09
C HIS A 130 -6.46 5.53 -4.61
N LEU A 131 -6.15 4.40 -5.22
CA LEU A 131 -4.85 4.18 -5.87
C LEU A 131 -4.62 5.17 -7.02
N GLN A 132 -5.65 5.42 -7.84
CA GLN A 132 -5.59 6.36 -8.95
C GLN A 132 -5.37 7.79 -8.44
N THR A 133 -6.11 8.23 -7.44
CA THR A 133 -5.98 9.57 -6.83
C THR A 133 -4.58 9.81 -6.27
N LYS A 134 -3.92 8.76 -5.78
CA LYS A 134 -2.54 8.80 -5.27
C LYS A 134 -1.49 8.54 -6.34
N GLU A 135 -1.87 8.54 -7.62
CA GLU A 135 -0.97 8.31 -8.76
C GLU A 135 -0.16 7.02 -8.65
N PHE A 136 -0.76 5.93 -8.16
CA PHE A 136 -0.10 4.65 -8.00
C PHE A 136 0.48 4.14 -9.31
N ARG A 137 1.78 3.90 -9.36
CA ARG A 137 2.50 3.51 -10.57
C ARG A 137 3.74 2.67 -10.24
N ASN A 138 4.44 2.21 -11.30
CA ASN A 138 5.67 1.42 -11.20
C ASN A 138 5.51 0.11 -10.41
N ARG A 139 4.37 -0.57 -10.59
CA ARG A 139 4.07 -1.88 -9.99
C ARG A 139 3.64 -2.87 -11.06
N ARG A 140 3.90 -4.14 -10.81
CA ARG A 140 3.33 -5.23 -11.61
C ARG A 140 1.97 -5.58 -11.03
N ILE A 141 0.95 -5.58 -11.90
CA ILE A 141 -0.43 -5.89 -11.53
C ILE A 141 -0.88 -7.11 -12.30
N GLY A 142 -1.46 -8.09 -11.60
CA GLY A 142 -2.16 -9.25 -12.14
C GLY A 142 -3.64 -9.22 -11.72
N SER A 143 -4.52 -9.72 -12.58
CA SER A 143 -5.95 -9.88 -12.31
C SER A 143 -6.44 -11.23 -12.79
#